data_bf22407b8651ee64d2775e377fe8ad6f
#
_entry.id   bf22407b8651ee64d2775e377fe8ad6f
#
_cell.length_a   1.000
_cell.length_b   1.000
_cell.length_c   1.000
_cell.angle_alpha   90.00
_cell.angle_beta   90.00
_cell.angle_gamma   90.00
#
_symmetry.space_group_name_H-M   'P 1'
#
loop_
_entity.id
_entity.type
_entity.pdbx_description
1 polymer ?
#
loop_
_entity_poly.entity_id
_entity_poly.type
_entity_poly.pdbx_seq_one_letter_code
_entity_poly.pdbx_strand_id
1 'polypeptide(L)'
;MPFPAPAKVEASKLFSSDDLERLEAFIKDNVKSINSKLESYRSKKLPEYVRLYKGKPKNDEVDFPWPGAANLIIQLIGTFCDELLSRVMAIYMYDPLWKIEISGDNSDQTGEDQRKILEKFLMDEAYDPSSLNLYPVEQAWFNSAIKYGNGIMEFPWEYDVEQIYNFT
;
A
#
# COMPACT_ATOMS: atom_id res chain seq x y z
N MET A 1 -15.74 30.31 -4.56
CA MET A 1 -17.07 29.68 -4.36
C MET A 1 -16.79 28.31 -3.75
N PRO A 2 -17.32 28.00 -2.58
CA PRO A 2 -17.12 26.65 -2.03
C PRO A 2 -17.84 25.63 -2.91
N PHE A 3 -17.17 24.55 -3.26
CA PHE A 3 -17.78 23.43 -3.95
C PHE A 3 -18.92 22.88 -3.09
N PRO A 4 -20.10 22.60 -3.67
CA PRO A 4 -21.19 21.98 -2.93
C PRO A 4 -20.71 20.62 -2.41
N ALA A 5 -20.94 20.37 -1.12
CA ALA A 5 -20.69 19.07 -0.54
C ALA A 5 -21.39 17.98 -1.37
N PRO A 6 -20.74 16.83 -1.64
CA PRO A 6 -21.34 15.76 -2.41
C PRO A 6 -22.66 15.36 -1.74
N ALA A 7 -23.73 15.36 -2.54
CA ALA A 7 -25.06 14.96 -2.06
C ALA A 7 -24.95 13.52 -1.53
N LYS A 8 -25.22 13.31 -0.24
CA LYS A 8 -25.38 11.97 0.33
C LYS A 8 -26.55 11.30 -0.37
N VAL A 9 -26.25 10.46 -1.35
CA VAL A 9 -27.26 9.61 -1.97
C VAL A 9 -27.60 8.53 -0.95
N GLU A 10 -28.79 8.61 -0.37
CA GLU A 10 -29.27 7.56 0.53
C GLU A 10 -29.47 6.30 -0.30
N ALA A 11 -28.70 5.25 0.00
CA ALA A 11 -28.79 3.96 -0.69
C ALA A 11 -30.23 3.39 -0.69
N SER A 12 -31.01 3.71 0.34
CA SER A 12 -32.44 3.38 0.45
C SER A 12 -33.33 3.93 -0.67
N LYS A 13 -32.87 4.93 -1.42
CA LYS A 13 -33.61 5.48 -2.59
C LYS A 13 -33.32 4.74 -3.89
N LEU A 14 -32.27 3.94 -3.93
CA LEU A 14 -31.82 3.23 -5.14
C LEU A 14 -32.17 1.74 -5.11
N PHE A 15 -32.33 1.15 -3.92
CA PHE A 15 -32.57 -0.29 -3.74
C PHE A 15 -33.79 -0.53 -2.83
N SER A 16 -34.52 -1.60 -3.10
CA SER A 16 -35.56 -2.04 -2.18
C SER A 16 -34.96 -2.59 -0.88
N SER A 17 -35.76 -2.64 0.21
CA SER A 17 -35.29 -3.23 1.48
C SER A 17 -34.81 -4.68 1.34
N ASP A 18 -35.53 -5.46 0.53
CA ASP A 18 -35.19 -6.86 0.25
C ASP A 18 -33.87 -7.01 -0.50
N ASP A 19 -33.58 -6.09 -1.43
CA ASP A 19 -32.32 -6.08 -2.17
C ASP A 19 -31.14 -5.72 -1.26
N LEU A 20 -31.35 -4.78 -0.32
CA LEU A 20 -30.33 -4.41 0.67
C LEU A 20 -30.02 -5.56 1.62
N GLU A 21 -31.05 -6.28 2.11
CA GLU A 21 -30.86 -7.46 2.97
C GLU A 21 -30.10 -8.58 2.24
N ARG A 22 -30.45 -8.86 0.99
CA ARG A 22 -29.75 -9.83 0.14
C ARG A 22 -28.30 -9.44 -0.11
N LEU A 23 -28.04 -8.17 -0.37
CA LEU A 23 -26.69 -7.65 -0.57
C LEU A 23 -25.86 -7.76 0.73
N GLU A 24 -26.45 -7.42 1.86
CA GLU A 24 -25.82 -7.53 3.16
C GLU A 24 -25.46 -8.99 3.49
N ALA A 25 -26.37 -9.91 3.28
CA ALA A 25 -26.14 -11.34 3.47
C ALA A 25 -25.02 -11.85 2.56
N PHE A 26 -25.05 -11.48 1.28
CA PHE A 26 -24.01 -11.84 0.31
C PHE A 26 -22.63 -11.31 0.71
N ILE A 27 -22.53 -10.06 1.14
CA ILE A 27 -21.28 -9.47 1.61
C ILE A 27 -20.76 -10.19 2.85
N LYS A 28 -21.64 -10.43 3.85
CA LYS A 28 -21.28 -11.15 5.10
C LYS A 28 -20.75 -12.55 4.82
N ASP A 29 -21.41 -13.31 3.95
CA ASP A 29 -20.98 -14.67 3.59
C ASP A 29 -19.64 -14.68 2.84
N ASN A 30 -19.44 -13.74 1.92
CA ASN A 30 -18.14 -13.59 1.23
C ASN A 30 -17.02 -13.22 2.19
N VAL A 31 -17.25 -12.25 3.08
CA VAL A 31 -16.25 -11.85 4.09
C VAL A 31 -15.91 -13.03 5.01
N LYS A 32 -16.91 -13.79 5.46
CA LYS A 32 -16.71 -14.98 6.29
C LYS A 32 -15.90 -16.05 5.55
N SER A 33 -16.22 -16.32 4.29
CA SER A 33 -15.49 -17.27 3.45
C SER A 33 -14.03 -16.85 3.24
N ILE A 34 -13.80 -15.57 2.94
CA ILE A 34 -12.44 -15.03 2.77
C ILE A 34 -11.66 -15.12 4.08
N ASN A 35 -12.26 -14.72 5.20
CA ASN A 35 -11.61 -14.78 6.51
C ASN A 35 -11.22 -16.21 6.89
N SER A 36 -12.08 -17.21 6.64
CA SER A 36 -11.74 -18.61 6.92
C SER A 36 -10.57 -19.13 6.09
N LYS A 37 -10.45 -18.71 4.81
CA LYS A 37 -9.31 -19.04 3.95
C LYS A 37 -8.03 -18.34 4.41
N LEU A 38 -8.13 -17.07 4.81
CA LEU A 38 -7.00 -16.28 5.30
C LEU A 38 -6.50 -16.73 6.67
N GLU A 39 -7.35 -17.33 7.51
CA GLU A 39 -6.96 -17.79 8.84
C GLU A 39 -5.83 -18.83 8.79
N SER A 40 -5.92 -19.78 7.87
CA SER A 40 -4.85 -20.78 7.67
C SER A 40 -3.53 -20.14 7.22
N TYR A 41 -3.59 -19.08 6.42
CA TYR A 41 -2.41 -18.34 6.00
C TYR A 41 -1.82 -17.55 7.19
N ARG A 42 -2.65 -16.83 7.92
CA ARG A 42 -2.23 -16.01 9.06
C ARG A 42 -1.64 -16.84 10.19
N SER A 43 -2.26 -17.96 10.52
CA SER A 43 -1.85 -18.79 11.66
C SER A 43 -0.63 -19.66 11.38
N LYS A 44 -0.44 -20.12 10.14
CA LYS A 44 0.64 -21.08 9.81
C LYS A 44 1.76 -20.48 8.98
N LYS A 45 1.44 -19.79 7.89
CA LYS A 45 2.47 -19.31 6.95
C LYS A 45 3.12 -18.00 7.39
N LEU A 46 2.34 -17.05 7.86
CA LEU A 46 2.85 -15.73 8.21
C LEU A 46 3.91 -15.79 9.34
N PRO A 47 3.70 -16.52 10.46
CA PRO A 47 4.73 -16.68 11.49
C PRO A 47 5.99 -17.34 10.97
N GLU A 48 5.87 -18.30 10.03
CA GLU A 48 7.01 -18.97 9.41
C GLU A 48 7.82 -18.00 8.55
N TYR A 49 7.18 -17.14 7.75
CA TYR A 49 7.87 -16.12 6.96
C TYR A 49 8.62 -15.12 7.85
N VAL A 50 7.98 -14.67 8.94
CA VAL A 50 8.61 -13.79 9.93
C VAL A 50 9.82 -14.47 10.56
N ARG A 51 9.70 -15.76 10.91
CA ARG A 51 10.79 -16.56 11.48
C ARG A 51 11.97 -16.65 10.52
N LEU A 52 11.70 -17.02 9.26
CA LEU A 52 12.74 -17.15 8.22
C LEU A 52 13.42 -15.80 7.94
N TYR A 53 12.64 -14.73 7.83
CA TYR A 53 13.20 -13.39 7.64
C TYR A 53 14.12 -12.98 8.78
N LYS A 54 13.73 -13.28 10.03
CA LYS A 54 14.53 -12.98 11.22
C LYS A 54 15.70 -13.95 11.45
N GLY A 55 15.84 -14.98 10.64
CA GLY A 55 16.88 -16.01 10.81
C GLY A 55 16.75 -16.79 12.10
N LYS A 56 15.51 -16.95 12.61
CA LYS A 56 15.30 -17.71 13.84
C LYS A 56 15.21 -19.22 13.55
N PRO A 57 15.85 -20.08 14.37
CA PRO A 57 15.72 -21.53 14.23
C PRO A 57 14.26 -21.96 14.45
N LYS A 58 13.90 -23.13 13.90
CA LYS A 58 12.60 -23.73 14.12
C LYS A 58 12.50 -24.34 15.53
N ASN A 59 13.61 -24.89 16.00
CA ASN A 59 13.73 -25.45 17.33
C ASN A 59 14.88 -24.73 18.05
N ASP A 60 14.71 -24.39 19.30
CA ASP A 60 15.73 -23.71 20.11
C ASP A 60 16.83 -24.70 20.54
N GLU A 61 16.52 -26.01 20.58
CA GLU A 61 17.49 -27.05 20.92
C GLU A 61 18.06 -27.71 19.66
N VAL A 62 19.39 -27.77 19.61
CA VAL A 62 20.14 -28.43 18.56
C VAL A 62 20.86 -29.63 19.15
N ASP A 63 20.48 -30.81 18.65
CA ASP A 63 21.09 -32.08 19.09
C ASP A 63 22.23 -32.55 18.18
N PHE A 64 22.47 -31.89 17.08
CA PHE A 64 23.54 -32.21 16.14
C PHE A 64 24.53 -31.06 15.98
N PRO A 65 25.87 -31.32 15.99
CA PRO A 65 26.55 -32.62 16.08
C PRO A 65 26.64 -33.20 17.50
N TRP A 66 26.28 -32.44 18.55
CA TRP A 66 26.17 -32.87 19.93
C TRP A 66 25.09 -32.06 20.65
N PRO A 67 24.47 -32.59 21.72
CA PRO A 67 23.53 -31.85 22.55
C PRO A 67 24.13 -30.55 23.08
N GLY A 68 23.41 -29.43 22.90
CA GLY A 68 23.88 -28.11 23.30
C GLY A 68 24.87 -27.43 22.33
N ALA A 69 25.01 -27.95 21.10
CA ALA A 69 25.76 -27.27 20.04
C ALA A 69 25.20 -25.90 19.73
N ALA A 70 26.09 -24.94 19.36
CA ALA A 70 25.65 -23.62 18.97
C ALA A 70 24.75 -23.65 17.72
N ASN A 71 23.55 -23.11 17.84
CA ASN A 71 22.60 -22.99 16.74
C ASN A 71 22.90 -21.70 15.96
N LEU A 72 23.91 -21.76 15.09
CA LEU A 72 24.33 -20.62 14.30
C LEU A 72 23.52 -20.57 12.99
N ILE A 73 22.63 -19.61 12.87
CA ILE A 73 21.86 -19.39 11.64
C ILE A 73 22.34 -18.09 10.99
N ILE A 74 22.73 -18.19 9.72
CA ILE A 74 23.06 -17.02 8.90
C ILE A 74 21.75 -16.49 8.31
N GLN A 75 21.45 -15.20 8.54
CA GLN A 75 20.23 -14.53 8.08
C GLN A 75 20.28 -14.17 6.58
N LEU A 76 20.46 -15.17 5.72
CA LEU A 76 20.56 -14.95 4.27
C LEU A 76 19.27 -14.44 3.66
N ILE A 77 18.12 -14.91 4.14
CA ILE A 77 16.80 -14.52 3.59
C ILE A 77 16.53 -13.04 3.89
N GLY A 78 16.81 -12.57 5.11
CA GLY A 78 16.65 -11.16 5.45
C GLY A 78 17.51 -10.27 4.56
N THR A 79 18.80 -10.59 4.44
CA THR A 79 19.73 -9.84 3.57
C THR A 79 19.28 -9.82 2.12
N PHE A 80 18.82 -10.95 1.59
CA PHE A 80 18.30 -11.03 0.22
C PHE A 80 17.04 -10.19 0.02
N CYS A 81 16.10 -10.20 0.98
CA CYS A 81 14.89 -9.37 0.92
C CYS A 81 15.23 -7.88 0.93
N ASP A 82 16.18 -7.45 1.74
CA ASP A 82 16.60 -6.06 1.84
C ASP A 82 17.36 -5.61 0.58
N GLU A 83 18.17 -6.47 -0.01
CA GLU A 83 18.83 -6.22 -1.30
C GLU A 83 17.79 -6.12 -2.45
N LEU A 84 16.82 -7.03 -2.47
CA LEU A 84 15.74 -7.03 -3.47
C LEU A 84 14.89 -5.76 -3.34
N LEU A 85 14.55 -5.34 -2.11
CA LEU A 85 13.83 -4.11 -1.85
C LEU A 85 14.57 -2.90 -2.43
N SER A 86 15.87 -2.81 -2.19
CA SER A 86 16.69 -1.70 -2.70
C SER A 86 16.68 -1.65 -4.23
N ARG A 87 16.75 -2.80 -4.89
CA ARG A 87 16.69 -2.89 -6.37
C ARG A 87 15.31 -2.51 -6.91
N VAL A 88 14.24 -3.02 -6.28
CA VAL A 88 12.87 -2.69 -6.68
C VAL A 88 12.61 -1.20 -6.53
N MET A 89 13.00 -0.61 -5.41
CA MET A 89 12.85 0.82 -5.18
C MET A 89 13.66 1.66 -6.20
N ALA A 90 14.87 1.25 -6.54
CA ALA A 90 15.68 1.94 -7.54
C ALA A 90 15.02 1.94 -8.93
N ILE A 91 14.42 0.80 -9.34
CA ILE A 91 13.72 0.70 -10.62
C ILE A 91 12.42 1.52 -10.59
N TYR A 92 11.68 1.41 -9.50
CA TYR A 92 10.40 2.09 -9.32
C TYR A 92 10.54 3.61 -9.32
N MET A 93 11.61 4.15 -8.69
CA MET A 93 11.90 5.57 -8.63
C MET A 93 12.57 6.14 -9.89
N TYR A 94 12.96 5.28 -10.84
CA TYR A 94 13.64 5.71 -12.06
C TYR A 94 12.69 6.41 -13.03
N ASP A 95 11.46 5.95 -13.16
CA ASP A 95 10.41 6.53 -14.01
C ASP A 95 9.42 7.35 -13.16
N PRO A 96 8.92 8.49 -13.68
CA PRO A 96 7.89 9.24 -12.96
C PRO A 96 6.65 8.37 -12.76
N LEU A 97 6.14 8.34 -11.53
CA LEU A 97 4.98 7.54 -11.14
C LEU A 97 3.72 7.87 -11.95
N TRP A 98 3.60 9.11 -12.35
CA TRP A 98 2.45 9.60 -13.07
C TRP A 98 2.88 10.21 -14.39
N LYS A 99 2.21 9.76 -15.45
CA LYS A 99 2.28 10.37 -16.77
C LYS A 99 0.93 11.01 -17.05
N ILE A 100 0.95 12.29 -17.36
CA ILE A 100 -0.25 13.03 -17.72
C ILE A 100 -0.36 13.03 -19.22
N GLU A 101 -1.48 12.58 -19.74
CA GLU A 101 -1.83 12.65 -21.15
C GLU A 101 -2.82 13.78 -21.39
N ILE A 102 -2.55 14.62 -22.37
CA ILE A 102 -3.47 15.66 -22.81
C ILE A 102 -4.37 15.05 -23.87
N SER A 103 -5.68 15.01 -23.61
CA SER A 103 -6.68 14.62 -24.61
C SER A 103 -7.38 15.83 -25.18
N GLY A 104 -7.45 15.91 -26.53
CA GLY A 104 -8.13 16.98 -27.25
C GLY A 104 -7.23 17.84 -28.11
N ASP A 105 -7.75 18.99 -28.58
CA ASP A 105 -7.06 19.89 -29.52
C ASP A 105 -5.87 20.67 -28.92
N ASN A 106 -5.56 20.51 -27.63
CA ASN A 106 -4.47 21.22 -26.96
C ASN A 106 -3.14 20.45 -27.01
N SER A 107 -2.89 19.70 -28.06
CA SER A 107 -1.59 19.01 -28.31
C SER A 107 -0.51 19.93 -28.85
N ASP A 108 -0.67 21.23 -28.71
CA ASP A 108 0.32 22.23 -29.06
C ASP A 108 1.48 22.32 -28.02
N GLN A 109 2.51 23.11 -28.34
CA GLN A 109 3.66 23.27 -27.44
C GLN A 109 3.26 23.82 -26.07
N THR A 110 2.23 24.65 -25.99
CA THR A 110 1.73 25.23 -24.74
C THR A 110 1.13 24.16 -23.84
N GLY A 111 0.37 23.23 -24.42
CA GLY A 111 -0.18 22.07 -23.69
C GLY A 111 0.91 21.17 -23.14
N GLU A 112 1.96 20.89 -23.92
CA GLU A 112 3.10 20.09 -23.47
C GLU A 112 3.86 20.73 -22.30
N ASP A 113 4.03 22.05 -22.31
CA ASP A 113 4.68 22.75 -21.21
C ASP A 113 3.82 22.74 -19.94
N GLN A 114 2.50 22.91 -20.08
CA GLN A 114 1.56 22.77 -18.96
C GLN A 114 1.56 21.36 -18.38
N ARG A 115 1.61 20.32 -19.21
CA ARG A 115 1.72 18.94 -18.80
C ARG A 115 2.97 18.71 -17.94
N LYS A 116 4.13 19.16 -18.40
CA LYS A 116 5.41 19.02 -17.65
C LYS A 116 5.37 19.72 -16.30
N ILE A 117 4.79 20.92 -16.25
CA ILE A 117 4.64 21.67 -15.00
C ILE A 117 3.75 20.89 -14.02
N LEU A 118 2.63 20.36 -14.50
CA LEU A 118 1.71 19.61 -13.67
C LEU A 118 2.30 18.27 -13.19
N GLU A 119 2.99 17.53 -14.08
CA GLU A 119 3.72 16.32 -13.68
C GLU A 119 4.73 16.61 -12.58
N LYS A 120 5.53 17.67 -12.76
CA LYS A 120 6.51 18.06 -11.76
C LYS A 120 5.85 18.46 -10.43
N PHE A 121 4.78 19.25 -10.48
CA PHE A 121 4.03 19.64 -9.27
C PHE A 121 3.50 18.43 -8.52
N LEU A 122 2.87 17.47 -9.21
CA LEU A 122 2.37 16.26 -8.59
C LEU A 122 3.46 15.38 -7.99
N MET A 123 4.62 15.31 -8.64
CA MET A 123 5.77 14.57 -8.13
C MET A 123 6.37 15.25 -6.90
N ASP A 124 6.53 16.56 -6.94
CA ASP A 124 7.04 17.34 -5.81
C ASP A 124 6.09 17.17 -4.60
N GLU A 125 4.78 17.30 -4.80
CA GLU A 125 3.77 17.13 -3.75
C GLU A 125 3.75 15.72 -3.16
N ALA A 126 3.92 14.69 -4.00
CA ALA A 126 3.92 13.30 -3.56
C ALA A 126 5.11 12.94 -2.67
N TYR A 127 6.28 13.49 -3.00
CA TYR A 127 7.53 13.11 -2.31
C TYR A 127 8.06 14.15 -1.34
N ASP A 128 7.43 15.32 -1.24
CA ASP A 128 7.80 16.33 -0.23
C ASP A 128 7.51 15.77 1.17
N PRO A 129 8.52 15.76 2.07
CA PRO A 129 8.35 15.32 3.46
C PRO A 129 7.32 16.13 4.25
N SER A 130 7.04 17.36 3.83
CA SER A 130 6.03 18.23 4.45
C SER A 130 4.61 18.00 3.90
N SER A 131 4.47 17.25 2.83
CA SER A 131 3.20 16.93 2.19
C SER A 131 2.87 15.43 2.32
N LEU A 132 2.66 14.72 1.21
CA LEU A 132 2.24 13.32 1.25
C LEU A 132 3.35 12.34 1.70
N ASN A 133 4.62 12.68 1.45
CA ASN A 133 5.77 11.87 1.82
C ASN A 133 5.61 10.38 1.47
N LEU A 134 5.31 10.09 0.21
CA LEU A 134 4.99 8.73 -0.24
C LEU A 134 6.16 7.75 -0.15
N TYR A 135 7.40 8.22 -0.24
CA TYR A 135 8.57 7.34 -0.27
C TYR A 135 8.63 6.29 0.86
N PRO A 136 8.52 6.64 2.15
CA PRO A 136 8.54 5.65 3.22
C PRO A 136 7.32 4.73 3.21
N VAL A 137 6.17 5.21 2.74
CA VAL A 137 4.95 4.41 2.62
C VAL A 137 5.10 3.35 1.54
N GLU A 138 5.61 3.72 0.39
CA GLU A 138 5.91 2.82 -0.73
C GLU A 138 6.99 1.81 -0.37
N GLN A 139 8.05 2.26 0.30
CA GLN A 139 9.10 1.37 0.80
C GLN A 139 8.53 0.32 1.76
N ALA A 140 7.66 0.71 2.69
CA ALA A 140 7.00 -0.22 3.62
C ALA A 140 6.07 -1.18 2.88
N TRP A 141 5.36 -0.69 1.86
CA TRP A 141 4.48 -1.50 1.01
C TRP A 141 5.25 -2.56 0.24
N PHE A 142 6.31 -2.20 -0.49
CA PHE A 142 7.17 -3.15 -1.20
C PHE A 142 7.84 -4.13 -0.26
N ASN A 143 8.31 -3.66 0.90
CA ASN A 143 8.90 -4.52 1.91
C ASN A 143 7.91 -5.59 2.41
N SER A 144 6.66 -5.21 2.62
CA SER A 144 5.59 -6.14 2.99
C SER A 144 5.31 -7.14 1.87
N ALA A 145 5.25 -6.67 0.62
CA ALA A 145 5.04 -7.54 -0.54
C ALA A 145 6.17 -8.57 -0.72
N ILE A 146 7.42 -8.15 -0.56
CA ILE A 146 8.59 -9.04 -0.66
C ILE A 146 8.61 -10.08 0.47
N LYS A 147 8.32 -9.68 1.71
CA LYS A 147 8.36 -10.56 2.88
C LYS A 147 7.19 -11.55 2.94
N TYR A 148 6.01 -11.10 2.58
CA TYR A 148 4.76 -11.84 2.81
C TYR A 148 4.05 -12.26 1.53
N GLY A 149 4.55 -11.87 0.36
CA GLY A 149 3.94 -12.14 -0.94
C GLY A 149 2.76 -11.26 -1.29
N ASN A 150 2.37 -10.34 -0.41
CA ASN A 150 1.35 -9.33 -0.65
C ASN A 150 1.67 -8.05 0.13
N GLY A 151 1.24 -6.93 -0.42
CA GLY A 151 1.28 -5.62 0.23
C GLY A 151 -0.03 -4.89 -0.07
N ILE A 152 -0.61 -4.28 0.94
CA ILE A 152 -1.82 -3.48 0.81
C ILE A 152 -1.49 -2.06 1.21
N MET A 153 -1.86 -1.12 0.36
CA MET A 153 -1.74 0.31 0.61
C MET A 153 -3.15 0.91 0.63
N GLU A 154 -3.44 1.71 1.63
CA GLU A 154 -4.71 2.40 1.79
C GLU A 154 -4.51 3.89 1.51
N PHE A 155 -5.40 4.48 0.74
CA PHE A 155 -5.44 5.91 0.47
C PHE A 155 -6.75 6.48 1.02
N PRO A 156 -6.82 6.79 2.32
CA PRO A 156 -8.00 7.43 2.88
C PRO A 156 -8.14 8.84 2.32
N TRP A 157 -9.36 9.24 1.99
CA TRP A 157 -9.65 10.61 1.63
C TRP A 157 -9.96 11.38 2.91
N GLU A 158 -9.10 12.34 3.24
CA GLU A 158 -9.30 13.26 4.36
C GLU A 158 -9.68 14.65 3.84
N TYR A 159 -10.60 15.29 4.53
CA TYR A 159 -11.01 16.63 4.22
C TYR A 159 -10.31 17.55 5.23
N ASP A 160 -9.26 18.23 4.79
CA ASP A 160 -8.61 19.27 5.60
C ASP A 160 -9.10 20.65 5.18
N VAL A 161 -9.52 21.47 6.15
CA VAL A 161 -9.99 22.83 5.94
C VAL A 161 -9.05 23.76 6.68
N GLU A 162 -8.04 24.28 6.01
CA GLU A 162 -7.23 25.36 6.53
C GLU A 162 -7.99 26.70 6.45
N GLN A 163 -8.14 27.37 7.58
CA GLN A 163 -8.60 28.74 7.61
C GLN A 163 -7.42 29.67 7.33
N ILE A 164 -7.36 30.21 6.12
CA ILE A 164 -6.38 31.22 5.75
C ILE A 164 -6.84 32.56 6.34
N TYR A 165 -6.18 33.00 7.38
CA TYR A 165 -6.37 34.36 7.93
C TYR A 165 -5.57 35.34 7.07
N ASN A 166 -6.25 36.10 6.21
CA ASN A 166 -5.63 37.26 5.56
C ASN A 166 -5.48 38.35 6.56
N PHE A 167 -4.27 38.61 7.01
CA PHE A 167 -3.92 39.83 7.74
C PHE A 167 -3.82 40.98 6.72
N THR A 168 -4.81 41.86 6.72
CA THR A 168 -4.77 43.17 6.04
C THR A 168 -4.07 44.19 6.89
#